data_1cd126c0f8226b5939634586ca6781de
#
_entry.id   1cd126c0f8226b5939634586ca6781de
#
_cell.length_a   1.000
_cell.length_b   1.000
_cell.length_c   1.000
_cell.angle_alpha   90.00
_cell.angle_beta   90.00
_cell.angle_gamma   90.00
#
_symmetry.space_group_name_H-M   'P 1'
#
loop_
_entity.id
_entity.type
_entity.pdbx_description
1 polymer ?
#
loop_
_entity_poly.entity_id
_entity_poly.type
_entity_poly.pdbx_seq_one_letter_code
_entity_poly.pdbx_strand_id
1 'polypeptide(L)'
;MSVHRVTGMSLLAFCALCFFVCVHAAPAACQVAQPPEKVEPGQHQHQGHHHLHMTMGEEKCEPKFTYEEGPLGPSHWPGLCNTGKMQAPIDIQHAEKLRIDTLRFNYEPADLDIIDDCNQYRILVRFPDNYWLTVGKKPYNLSELHFREPGENAVNGKRPRMSIELLHFSPEGVFLIIEIPVVAGKENPVIKTLWEHIPAPGKENKVEGAKINAADLLPADRSFYRFPGSLTTPICNEVVTWVVMKNPIELSEAQIAEYVKHYHNTARPLQPFNGRPVSEPQ
;
A
#
# COMPACT_ATOMS: atom_id res chain seq x y z
N MET A 1 57.45 -9.55 39.17
CA MET A 1 57.02 -10.18 40.41
C MET A 1 55.55 -9.92 40.52
N SER A 2 54.61 -10.78 40.50
CA SER A 2 54.46 -12.25 40.63
C SER A 2 53.22 -12.66 39.88
N VAL A 3 53.34 -13.76 39.23
CA VAL A 3 52.34 -14.51 38.47
C VAL A 3 51.41 -15.20 39.48
N HIS A 4 50.11 -15.28 39.24
CA HIS A 4 49.33 -16.47 39.61
C HIS A 4 48.20 -16.75 38.63
N ARG A 5 48.38 -17.83 37.88
CA ARG A 5 47.35 -18.63 37.23
C ARG A 5 46.65 -19.49 38.31
N VAL A 6 45.35 -19.67 38.18
CA VAL A 6 44.74 -20.95 38.62
C VAL A 6 43.66 -21.35 37.61
N THR A 7 43.85 -22.53 37.13
CA THR A 7 43.02 -23.39 36.28
C THR A 7 41.95 -24.15 37.11
N GLY A 8 40.91 -24.65 36.43
CA GLY A 8 40.11 -25.81 36.88
C GLY A 8 38.63 -25.63 36.69
N MET A 9 38.08 -26.10 35.60
CA MET A 9 37.34 -27.37 35.40
C MET A 9 36.33 -27.74 36.53
N SER A 10 35.06 -27.83 36.22
CA SER A 10 34.33 -29.10 36.21
C SER A 10 32.88 -29.03 35.77
N LEU A 11 32.57 -29.90 34.86
CA LEU A 11 31.29 -30.47 34.46
C LEU A 11 30.48 -30.98 35.67
N LEU A 12 29.16 -30.80 35.69
CA LEU A 12 28.24 -31.87 36.14
C LEU A 12 26.81 -31.59 35.67
N ALA A 13 26.27 -32.58 35.02
CA ALA A 13 24.91 -32.74 34.53
C ALA A 13 23.94 -33.09 35.66
N PHE A 14 22.67 -32.69 35.50
CA PHE A 14 21.51 -33.40 36.09
C PHE A 14 20.34 -33.22 35.12
N CYS A 15 20.01 -34.18 34.45
CA CYS A 15 19.04 -35.28 34.45
C CYS A 15 17.59 -34.85 34.76
N ALA A 16 16.80 -34.87 33.69
CA ALA A 16 15.48 -35.43 33.46
C ALA A 16 14.45 -35.46 34.60
N LEU A 17 13.28 -34.94 34.31
CA LEU A 17 12.01 -35.57 34.66
C LEU A 17 10.99 -35.36 33.52
N CYS A 18 10.76 -36.47 32.81
CA CYS A 18 9.63 -36.64 31.89
C CYS A 18 8.34 -36.78 32.68
N PHE A 19 7.32 -36.02 32.33
CA PHE A 19 5.93 -36.43 32.54
C PHE A 19 5.27 -36.67 31.20
N PHE A 20 5.10 -37.92 30.87
CA PHE A 20 4.25 -38.44 29.82
C PHE A 20 2.79 -38.23 30.19
N VAL A 21 2.05 -37.49 29.43
CA VAL A 21 0.60 -37.61 29.34
C VAL A 21 0.29 -38.07 27.92
N CYS A 22 0.02 -39.38 27.80
CA CYS A 22 -0.57 -39.99 26.64
C CYS A 22 -2.04 -39.56 26.54
N VAL A 23 -2.40 -38.79 25.52
CA VAL A 23 -3.78 -38.71 25.07
C VAL A 23 -3.84 -39.35 23.67
N HIS A 24 -4.56 -40.48 23.61
CA HIS A 24 -4.85 -41.23 22.39
C HIS A 24 -5.81 -40.39 21.50
N ALA A 25 -5.34 -40.00 20.33
CA ALA A 25 -6.23 -39.58 19.23
C ALA A 25 -5.97 -40.54 18.06
N ALA A 26 -7.02 -41.22 17.63
CA ALA A 26 -7.01 -42.15 16.51
C ALA A 26 -6.72 -41.46 15.16
N PRO A 27 -6.07 -42.15 14.21
CA PRO A 27 -5.75 -41.58 12.92
C PRO A 27 -7.02 -41.48 12.05
N ALA A 28 -7.31 -40.28 11.55
CA ALA A 28 -8.26 -40.07 10.49
C ALA A 28 -7.68 -40.61 9.17
N ALA A 29 -8.38 -41.57 8.59
CA ALA A 29 -8.01 -42.19 7.30
C ALA A 29 -8.09 -41.17 6.19
N CYS A 30 -7.00 -41.03 5.46
CA CYS A 30 -6.91 -40.29 4.22
C CYS A 30 -7.67 -41.06 3.13
N GLN A 31 -8.86 -40.60 2.73
CA GLN A 31 -9.58 -41.15 1.57
C GLN A 31 -8.97 -40.57 0.29
N VAL A 32 -8.34 -41.44 -0.46
CA VAL A 32 -7.88 -41.16 -1.83
C VAL A 32 -9.10 -41.07 -2.74
N ALA A 33 -9.28 -39.91 -3.35
CA ALA A 33 -10.32 -39.71 -4.37
C ALA A 33 -10.00 -40.56 -5.64
N GLN A 34 -10.95 -41.37 -6.10
CA GLN A 34 -10.87 -42.12 -7.34
C GLN A 34 -11.11 -41.19 -8.55
N PRO A 35 -10.44 -41.44 -9.69
CA PRO A 35 -10.66 -40.66 -10.91
C PRO A 35 -12.03 -40.96 -11.55
N PRO A 36 -12.62 -39.99 -12.26
CA PRO A 36 -13.95 -40.16 -12.85
C PRO A 36 -13.94 -41.15 -14.01
N GLU A 37 -14.97 -41.98 -14.05
CA GLU A 37 -15.28 -42.99 -15.04
C GLU A 37 -15.60 -42.36 -16.41
N LYS A 38 -15.10 -43.00 -17.47
CA LYS A 38 -15.35 -42.57 -18.87
C LYS A 38 -16.80 -42.83 -19.24
N VAL A 39 -17.51 -41.82 -19.66
CA VAL A 39 -18.84 -41.92 -20.27
C VAL A 39 -18.68 -41.93 -21.81
N GLU A 40 -19.14 -42.95 -22.47
CA GLU A 40 -19.22 -43.04 -23.92
C GLU A 40 -20.38 -42.20 -24.50
N PRO A 41 -20.31 -41.78 -25.79
CA PRO A 41 -21.25 -40.82 -26.35
C PRO A 41 -22.52 -41.51 -26.88
N GLY A 42 -23.67 -41.16 -26.33
CA GLY A 42 -24.99 -41.51 -26.82
C GLY A 42 -25.61 -40.40 -27.68
N GLN A 43 -26.28 -40.82 -28.76
CA GLN A 43 -26.76 -40.04 -29.89
C GLN A 43 -27.90 -39.06 -29.59
N HIS A 44 -27.81 -37.90 -30.20
CA HIS A 44 -28.80 -36.94 -30.75
C HIS A 44 -30.27 -37.00 -30.40
N GLN A 45 -30.76 -35.88 -29.87
CA GLN A 45 -32.01 -35.26 -30.37
C GLN A 45 -31.91 -33.75 -30.35
N HIS A 46 -32.14 -33.09 -31.48
CA HIS A 46 -32.28 -31.65 -31.66
C HIS A 46 -33.48 -31.10 -30.90
N GLN A 47 -33.28 -30.24 -29.91
CA GLN A 47 -34.32 -29.33 -29.45
C GLN A 47 -33.72 -27.92 -29.32
N GLY A 48 -34.48 -26.97 -29.85
CA GLY A 48 -34.06 -25.60 -30.11
C GLY A 48 -33.44 -24.88 -28.88
N HIS A 49 -32.26 -24.36 -29.10
CA HIS A 49 -31.60 -23.44 -28.14
C HIS A 49 -32.29 -22.10 -28.19
N HIS A 50 -33.16 -21.85 -27.23
CA HIS A 50 -33.39 -20.48 -26.75
C HIS A 50 -32.09 -20.02 -26.10
N HIS A 51 -31.32 -19.18 -26.80
CA HIS A 51 -30.26 -18.36 -26.18
C HIS A 51 -30.91 -17.45 -25.12
N LEU A 52 -30.90 -17.91 -23.87
CA LEU A 52 -30.98 -16.98 -22.77
C LEU A 52 -29.69 -16.13 -22.81
N HIS A 53 -29.80 -14.96 -23.39
CA HIS A 53 -28.85 -13.89 -23.16
C HIS A 53 -28.97 -13.56 -21.67
N MET A 54 -28.18 -14.23 -20.80
CA MET A 54 -27.88 -13.70 -19.48
C MET A 54 -27.06 -12.43 -19.77
N THR A 55 -27.72 -11.29 -19.72
CA THR A 55 -27.06 -10.03 -19.42
C THR A 55 -26.39 -10.25 -18.08
N MET A 56 -25.06 -10.48 -18.09
CA MET A 56 -24.24 -10.32 -16.88
C MET A 56 -24.52 -8.89 -16.43
N GLY A 57 -25.29 -8.77 -15.37
CA GLY A 57 -25.51 -7.47 -14.76
C GLY A 57 -24.13 -6.87 -14.51
N GLU A 58 -23.92 -5.62 -14.91
CA GLU A 58 -22.73 -4.87 -14.55
C GLU A 58 -22.65 -4.96 -13.02
N GLU A 59 -21.62 -5.62 -12.53
CA GLU A 59 -21.36 -5.74 -11.10
C GLU A 59 -21.18 -4.32 -10.59
N LYS A 60 -22.17 -3.83 -9.85
CA LYS A 60 -22.19 -2.45 -9.40
C LYS A 60 -21.01 -2.23 -8.48
N CYS A 61 -20.18 -1.28 -8.85
CA CYS A 61 -19.00 -0.92 -8.08
C CYS A 61 -19.42 -0.26 -6.76
N GLU A 62 -19.33 -0.98 -5.66
CA GLU A 62 -19.74 -0.51 -4.34
C GLU A 62 -18.52 -0.33 -3.43
N PRO A 63 -18.25 0.90 -2.94
CA PRO A 63 -17.13 1.15 -2.03
C PRO A 63 -17.35 0.44 -0.70
N LYS A 64 -16.30 -0.18 -0.16
CA LYS A 64 -16.31 -0.81 1.17
C LYS A 64 -16.20 0.20 2.30
N PHE A 65 -15.73 1.39 2.00
CA PHE A 65 -15.61 2.54 2.91
C PHE A 65 -15.58 3.83 2.09
N THR A 66 -15.81 4.96 2.73
CA THR A 66 -15.69 6.30 2.16
C THR A 66 -14.88 7.19 3.09
N TYR A 67 -14.44 8.34 2.61
CA TYR A 67 -13.73 9.34 3.43
C TYR A 67 -14.66 10.44 3.94
N GLU A 68 -15.92 10.43 3.52
CA GLU A 68 -16.97 11.31 4.03
C GLU A 68 -17.64 10.70 5.25
N GLU A 69 -18.14 11.55 6.15
CA GLU A 69 -18.87 11.07 7.32
C GLU A 69 -20.17 10.35 6.90
N GLY A 70 -20.46 9.25 7.56
CA GLY A 70 -21.61 8.40 7.28
C GLY A 70 -21.33 6.96 7.71
N PRO A 71 -22.24 6.02 7.38
CA PRO A 71 -22.12 4.61 7.83
C PRO A 71 -20.84 3.91 7.37
N LEU A 72 -20.23 4.36 6.27
CA LEU A 72 -18.95 3.84 5.73
C LEU A 72 -17.79 4.81 5.97
N GLY A 73 -18.03 5.92 6.67
CA GLY A 73 -17.05 6.99 6.91
C GLY A 73 -16.07 6.70 8.03
N PRO A 74 -15.06 7.59 8.20
CA PRO A 74 -13.91 7.39 9.09
C PRO A 74 -14.28 7.10 10.55
N SER A 75 -15.35 7.67 11.07
CA SER A 75 -15.85 7.42 12.43
C SER A 75 -16.32 5.98 12.68
N HIS A 76 -16.66 5.24 11.62
CA HIS A 76 -17.16 3.86 11.66
C HIS A 76 -16.13 2.82 11.18
N TRP A 77 -14.94 3.26 10.77
CA TRP A 77 -13.93 2.34 10.30
C TRP A 77 -13.46 1.36 11.39
N PRO A 78 -13.30 0.07 11.05
CA PRO A 78 -12.88 -0.95 12.02
C PRO A 78 -11.38 -0.91 12.33
N GLY A 79 -10.95 -1.78 13.24
CA GLY A 79 -9.56 -2.00 13.59
C GLY A 79 -8.96 -0.86 14.41
N LEU A 80 -7.74 -0.44 14.08
CA LEU A 80 -7.00 0.58 14.81
C LEU A 80 -7.41 2.02 14.43
N CYS A 81 -8.32 2.19 13.47
CA CYS A 81 -8.67 3.51 12.94
C CYS A 81 -9.11 4.51 14.01
N ASN A 82 -9.82 4.05 15.06
CA ASN A 82 -10.32 4.91 16.13
C ASN A 82 -9.65 4.67 17.49
N THR A 83 -8.74 3.70 17.59
CA THR A 83 -8.10 3.32 18.86
C THR A 83 -6.57 3.41 18.84
N GLY A 84 -5.98 3.42 17.65
CA GLY A 84 -4.54 3.52 17.45
C GLY A 84 -3.95 4.84 17.96
N LYS A 85 -2.67 4.82 18.25
CA LYS A 85 -1.94 5.98 18.82
C LYS A 85 -0.96 6.62 17.85
N MET A 86 -0.60 5.89 16.78
CA MET A 86 0.29 6.38 15.71
C MET A 86 -0.44 6.45 14.37
N GLN A 87 -1.67 6.94 14.40
CA GLN A 87 -2.52 7.04 13.22
C GLN A 87 -2.03 8.13 12.25
N ALA A 88 -2.17 7.88 10.95
CA ALA A 88 -1.95 8.84 9.87
C ALA A 88 -3.29 9.19 9.19
N PRO A 89 -3.37 10.33 8.46
CA PRO A 89 -2.34 11.35 8.28
C PRO A 89 -2.21 12.30 9.48
N ILE A 90 -1.14 13.12 9.50
CA ILE A 90 -0.91 14.11 10.56
C ILE A 90 -0.64 15.51 10.00
N ASP A 91 -0.70 16.51 10.89
CA ASP A 91 -0.14 17.84 10.62
C ASP A 91 1.30 17.90 11.14
N ILE A 92 2.26 18.02 10.20
CA ILE A 92 3.68 18.14 10.50
C ILE A 92 3.99 19.58 10.86
N GLN A 93 4.17 19.89 12.15
CA GLN A 93 4.48 21.23 12.65
C GLN A 93 5.95 21.40 13.00
N HIS A 94 6.59 20.33 13.47
CA HIS A 94 8.00 20.32 13.87
C HIS A 94 8.66 19.02 13.39
N ALA A 95 9.93 19.13 13.01
CA ALA A 95 10.78 18.00 12.69
C ALA A 95 12.18 18.21 13.28
N GLU A 96 12.73 17.14 13.83
CA GLU A 96 14.11 17.14 14.33
C GLU A 96 15.08 16.84 13.21
N LYS A 97 16.13 17.64 13.08
CA LYS A 97 17.24 17.36 12.15
C LYS A 97 18.07 16.20 12.69
N LEU A 98 18.00 15.08 12.04
CA LEU A 98 18.69 13.86 12.43
C LEU A 98 19.56 13.31 11.30
N ARG A 99 20.59 12.57 11.68
CA ARG A 99 21.34 11.77 10.72
C ARG A 99 20.50 10.55 10.39
N ILE A 100 19.78 10.61 9.27
CA ILE A 100 18.92 9.52 8.79
C ILE A 100 19.46 8.95 7.49
N ASP A 101 19.08 7.70 7.20
CA ASP A 101 19.51 6.99 6.01
C ASP A 101 19.04 7.71 4.73
N THR A 102 19.90 7.71 3.73
CA THR A 102 19.59 8.27 2.41
C THR A 102 18.62 7.37 1.66
N LEU A 103 17.74 8.01 0.89
CA LEU A 103 16.85 7.34 -0.06
C LEU A 103 17.56 7.20 -1.41
N ARG A 104 17.57 5.98 -1.96
CA ARG A 104 18.06 5.71 -3.32
C ARG A 104 16.96 5.06 -4.12
N PHE A 105 16.55 5.72 -5.16
CA PHE A 105 15.46 5.27 -6.05
C PHE A 105 16.07 4.55 -7.25
N ASN A 106 15.72 3.29 -7.43
CA ASN A 106 16.15 2.44 -8.56
C ASN A 106 14.89 2.00 -9.31
N TYR A 107 14.18 2.99 -9.85
CA TYR A 107 12.99 2.77 -10.66
C TYR A 107 13.35 2.84 -12.13
N GLU A 108 12.79 1.93 -12.90
CA GLU A 108 12.92 1.85 -14.33
C GLU A 108 11.56 2.08 -14.99
N PRO A 109 11.48 2.40 -16.28
CA PRO A 109 10.20 2.47 -16.97
C PRO A 109 9.47 1.12 -16.95
N ALA A 110 8.21 1.11 -16.46
CA ALA A 110 7.32 -0.04 -16.44
C ALA A 110 6.18 0.11 -17.43
N ASP A 111 5.68 -1.01 -17.95
CA ASP A 111 4.43 -1.00 -18.71
C ASP A 111 3.28 -0.58 -17.79
N LEU A 112 2.37 0.20 -18.33
CA LEU A 112 1.27 0.76 -17.56
C LEU A 112 0.24 -0.31 -17.21
N ASP A 113 0.03 -0.52 -15.91
CA ASP A 113 -1.02 -1.36 -15.34
C ASP A 113 -1.85 -0.50 -14.39
N ILE A 114 -2.94 0.10 -14.90
CA ILE A 114 -3.78 1.04 -14.16
C ILE A 114 -5.14 0.42 -13.82
N ILE A 115 -5.60 0.64 -12.62
CA ILE A 115 -6.82 0.07 -12.06
C ILE A 115 -7.68 1.18 -11.48
N ASP A 116 -8.96 1.17 -11.78
CA ASP A 116 -9.97 1.87 -11.02
C ASP A 116 -10.51 0.91 -9.93
N ASP A 117 -9.96 1.01 -8.72
CA ASP A 117 -10.36 0.19 -7.58
C ASP A 117 -11.49 0.89 -6.80
N CYS A 118 -12.67 0.80 -7.32
CA CYS A 118 -13.85 1.42 -6.72
C CYS A 118 -14.19 0.90 -5.32
N ASN A 119 -13.83 -0.36 -5.00
CA ASN A 119 -14.03 -0.92 -3.67
C ASN A 119 -13.15 -0.26 -2.62
N GLN A 120 -11.97 0.25 -3.02
CA GLN A 120 -11.03 0.99 -2.18
C GLN A 120 -11.10 2.50 -2.42
N TYR A 121 -12.06 2.95 -3.23
CA TYR A 121 -12.29 4.35 -3.54
C TYR A 121 -11.04 5.07 -4.05
N ARG A 122 -10.35 4.48 -5.05
CA ARG A 122 -9.08 4.99 -5.59
C ARG A 122 -8.77 4.53 -7.01
N ILE A 123 -7.95 5.32 -7.72
CA ILE A 123 -7.20 4.89 -8.90
C ILE A 123 -5.80 4.52 -8.43
N LEU A 124 -5.28 3.38 -8.89
CA LEU A 124 -3.93 2.95 -8.61
C LEU A 124 -3.21 2.45 -9.86
N VAL A 125 -1.88 2.52 -9.83
CA VAL A 125 -0.99 1.90 -10.82
C VAL A 125 -0.16 0.85 -10.11
N ARG A 126 -0.11 -0.37 -10.64
CA ARG A 126 0.74 -1.44 -10.13
C ARG A 126 2.09 -1.45 -10.82
N PHE A 127 3.10 -1.81 -10.05
CA PHE A 127 4.45 -2.04 -10.53
C PHE A 127 4.83 -3.50 -10.35
N PRO A 128 5.56 -4.10 -11.31
CA PRO A 128 6.09 -5.45 -11.15
C PRO A 128 7.20 -5.47 -10.09
N ASP A 129 7.66 -6.66 -9.72
CA ASP A 129 8.80 -6.81 -8.82
C ASP A 129 10.09 -6.19 -9.41
N ASN A 130 11.04 -5.85 -8.53
CA ASN A 130 12.34 -5.25 -8.86
C ASN A 130 12.38 -3.73 -9.07
N TYR A 131 11.37 -3.01 -8.60
CA TYR A 131 11.36 -1.54 -8.54
C TYR A 131 11.75 -1.08 -7.13
N TRP A 132 13.04 -0.94 -6.89
CA TRP A 132 13.55 -0.79 -5.52
C TRP A 132 13.77 0.65 -5.10
N LEU A 133 13.28 0.98 -3.90
CA LEU A 133 13.78 2.04 -3.05
C LEU A 133 14.73 1.41 -2.02
N THR A 134 15.92 1.97 -1.86
CA THR A 134 16.84 1.56 -0.80
C THR A 134 16.94 2.67 0.26
N VAL A 135 16.67 2.33 1.51
CA VAL A 135 16.83 3.21 2.68
C VAL A 135 18.06 2.75 3.47
N GLY A 136 19.17 3.46 3.32
CA GLY A 136 20.46 2.99 3.82
C GLY A 136 20.86 1.70 3.10
N LYS A 137 20.72 0.56 3.78
CA LYS A 137 21.00 -0.79 3.22
C LYS A 137 19.73 -1.65 3.06
N LYS A 138 18.56 -1.13 3.46
CA LYS A 138 17.30 -1.90 3.42
C LYS A 138 16.57 -1.66 2.11
N PRO A 139 16.27 -2.71 1.34
CA PRO A 139 15.46 -2.59 0.12
C PRO A 139 13.98 -2.57 0.45
N TYR A 140 13.21 -1.83 -0.35
CA TYR A 140 11.76 -1.78 -0.35
C TYR A 140 11.28 -1.83 -1.79
N ASN A 141 10.44 -2.79 -2.16
CA ASN A 141 9.90 -2.89 -3.50
C ASN A 141 8.70 -1.95 -3.67
N LEU A 142 8.70 -1.13 -4.71
CA LEU A 142 7.55 -0.33 -5.10
C LEU A 142 6.46 -1.28 -5.64
N SER A 143 5.30 -1.29 -5.01
CA SER A 143 4.15 -2.10 -5.40
C SER A 143 3.09 -1.30 -6.13
N GLU A 144 2.74 -0.14 -5.58
CA GLU A 144 1.63 0.67 -6.05
C GLU A 144 1.96 2.17 -6.02
N LEU A 145 1.30 2.89 -6.93
CA LEU A 145 1.15 4.34 -6.89
C LEU A 145 -0.34 4.64 -6.84
N HIS A 146 -0.77 5.53 -5.97
CA HIS A 146 -2.15 6.01 -5.91
C HIS A 146 -2.21 7.49 -5.51
N PHE A 147 -3.43 8.06 -5.50
CA PHE A 147 -3.65 9.48 -5.41
C PHE A 147 -4.57 9.84 -4.25
N ARG A 148 -4.40 11.05 -3.69
CA ARG A 148 -5.28 11.64 -2.68
C ARG A 148 -5.66 13.07 -3.07
N GLU A 149 -6.92 13.41 -2.90
CA GLU A 149 -7.44 14.77 -3.05
C GLU A 149 -8.43 15.07 -1.89
N PRO A 150 -8.12 16.07 -1.05
CA PRO A 150 -6.86 16.81 -0.95
C PRO A 150 -5.69 15.90 -0.61
N GLY A 151 -4.44 16.41 -0.57
CA GLY A 151 -3.30 15.61 -0.18
C GLY A 151 -3.42 15.06 1.25
N GLU A 152 -2.72 13.99 1.55
CA GLU A 152 -2.94 13.20 2.77
C GLU A 152 -2.45 13.92 4.03
N ASN A 153 -1.14 14.22 4.14
CA ASN A 153 -0.59 14.90 5.29
C ASN A 153 -0.64 16.42 5.13
N ALA A 154 -0.68 17.14 6.25
CA ALA A 154 -0.54 18.57 6.28
C ALA A 154 0.86 19.00 6.78
N VAL A 155 1.31 20.18 6.38
CA VAL A 155 2.50 20.84 6.92
C VAL A 155 2.10 22.23 7.39
N ASN A 156 2.30 22.52 8.68
CA ASN A 156 1.90 23.77 9.32
C ASN A 156 0.42 24.15 9.03
N GLY A 157 -0.48 23.19 9.19
CA GLY A 157 -1.92 23.32 9.01
C GLY A 157 -2.40 23.36 7.55
N LYS A 158 -1.50 23.20 6.58
CA LYS A 158 -1.85 23.26 5.16
C LYS A 158 -1.68 21.91 4.48
N ARG A 159 -2.77 21.36 3.94
CA ARG A 159 -2.72 20.22 3.02
C ARG A 159 -2.38 20.68 1.61
N PRO A 160 -1.60 19.89 0.85
CA PRO A 160 -1.43 20.16 -0.58
C PRO A 160 -2.75 19.98 -1.33
N ARG A 161 -2.84 20.53 -2.54
CA ARG A 161 -4.04 20.41 -3.38
C ARG A 161 -4.39 18.95 -3.67
N MET A 162 -3.35 18.11 -3.84
CA MET A 162 -3.42 16.68 -4.07
C MET A 162 -2.12 16.03 -3.60
N SER A 163 -2.05 14.75 -3.42
CA SER A 163 -0.79 14.01 -3.26
C SER A 163 -0.76 12.73 -4.09
N ILE A 164 0.45 12.30 -4.41
CA ILE A 164 0.76 11.01 -5.00
C ILE A 164 1.47 10.19 -3.95
N GLU A 165 1.03 8.96 -3.76
CA GLU A 165 1.61 8.03 -2.80
C GLU A 165 2.27 6.85 -3.50
N LEU A 166 3.56 6.64 -3.23
CA LEU A 166 4.31 5.47 -3.68
C LEU A 166 4.41 4.48 -2.53
N LEU A 167 3.70 3.37 -2.64
CA LEU A 167 3.63 2.33 -1.62
C LEU A 167 4.70 1.26 -1.85
N HIS A 168 5.52 1.04 -0.84
CA HIS A 168 6.61 0.06 -0.89
C HIS A 168 6.50 -0.96 0.24
N PHE A 169 7.05 -2.15 -0.03
CA PHE A 169 7.16 -3.23 0.95
C PHE A 169 8.62 -3.67 1.09
N SER A 170 9.07 -3.85 2.33
CA SER A 170 10.31 -4.59 2.57
C SER A 170 10.07 -6.09 2.43
N PRO A 171 11.15 -6.93 2.29
CA PRO A 171 11.03 -8.38 2.32
C PRO A 171 10.38 -8.92 3.60
N GLU A 172 10.47 -8.19 4.71
CA GLU A 172 9.85 -8.51 6.00
C GLU A 172 8.38 -8.04 6.11
N GLY A 173 7.82 -7.44 5.05
CA GLY A 173 6.45 -6.95 5.02
C GLY A 173 6.24 -5.61 5.74
N VAL A 174 7.31 -4.82 5.96
CA VAL A 174 7.19 -3.46 6.50
C VAL A 174 6.84 -2.50 5.39
N PHE A 175 5.85 -1.65 5.65
CA PHE A 175 5.40 -0.64 4.69
C PHE A 175 6.26 0.63 4.77
N LEU A 176 6.54 1.21 3.62
CA LEU A 176 7.06 2.57 3.48
C LEU A 176 6.25 3.29 2.41
N ILE A 177 5.67 4.42 2.77
CA ILE A 177 4.91 5.25 1.83
C ILE A 177 5.66 6.57 1.63
N ILE A 178 5.94 6.87 0.36
CA ILE A 178 6.43 8.18 -0.04
C ILE A 178 5.24 8.99 -0.52
N GLU A 179 4.95 10.08 0.17
CA GLU A 179 3.97 11.07 -0.25
C GLU A 179 4.68 12.22 -0.99
N ILE A 180 4.21 12.48 -2.20
CA ILE A 180 4.67 13.57 -3.05
C ILE A 180 3.54 14.60 -3.10
N PRO A 181 3.72 15.78 -2.47
CA PRO A 181 2.69 16.81 -2.51
C PRO A 181 2.56 17.39 -3.93
N VAL A 182 1.35 17.78 -4.28
CA VAL A 182 1.00 18.34 -5.58
C VAL A 182 0.40 19.73 -5.42
N VAL A 183 0.86 20.66 -6.24
CA VAL A 183 0.27 21.99 -6.40
C VAL A 183 -0.23 22.19 -7.83
N ALA A 184 -1.18 23.09 -8.01
CA ALA A 184 -1.61 23.48 -9.33
C ALA A 184 -0.50 24.26 -10.06
N GLY A 185 -0.28 23.93 -11.34
CA GLY A 185 0.76 24.54 -12.14
C GLY A 185 0.78 24.01 -13.56
N LYS A 186 1.94 23.56 -14.02
CA LYS A 186 2.13 23.02 -15.38
C LYS A 186 1.57 21.60 -15.51
N GLU A 187 1.19 21.25 -16.75
CA GLU A 187 0.82 19.88 -17.08
C GLU A 187 2.01 18.92 -16.81
N ASN A 188 1.71 17.81 -16.16
CA ASN A 188 2.67 16.73 -15.92
C ASN A 188 2.49 15.63 -16.98
N PRO A 189 3.53 15.28 -17.74
CA PRO A 189 3.40 14.33 -18.84
C PRO A 189 3.13 12.89 -18.38
N VAL A 190 3.63 12.48 -17.22
CA VAL A 190 3.35 11.14 -16.66
C VAL A 190 1.87 11.04 -16.31
N ILE A 191 1.33 12.04 -15.62
CA ILE A 191 -0.07 12.08 -15.23
C ILE A 191 -0.99 12.18 -16.45
N LYS A 192 -0.57 12.88 -17.51
CA LYS A 192 -1.30 12.88 -18.79
C LYS A 192 -1.44 11.45 -19.32
N THR A 193 -0.34 10.72 -19.42
CA THR A 193 -0.36 9.32 -19.87
C THR A 193 -1.27 8.46 -19.00
N LEU A 194 -1.25 8.63 -17.68
CA LEU A 194 -2.12 7.88 -16.78
C LEU A 194 -3.60 8.18 -17.04
N TRP A 195 -3.96 9.46 -17.13
CA TRP A 195 -5.36 9.87 -17.30
C TRP A 195 -5.96 9.47 -18.65
N GLU A 196 -5.15 9.38 -19.71
CA GLU A 196 -5.58 8.87 -21.01
C GLU A 196 -5.97 7.38 -20.99
N HIS A 197 -5.62 6.65 -19.92
CA HIS A 197 -5.80 5.21 -19.82
C HIS A 197 -6.60 4.74 -18.60
N ILE A 198 -7.24 5.65 -17.84
CA ILE A 198 -8.09 5.28 -16.71
C ILE A 198 -9.18 4.31 -17.20
N PRO A 199 -9.31 3.11 -16.61
CA PRO A 199 -10.36 2.17 -16.99
C PRO A 199 -11.71 2.59 -16.40
N ALA A 200 -12.76 1.91 -16.83
CA ALA A 200 -14.07 2.05 -16.18
C ALA A 200 -14.00 1.55 -14.70
N PRO A 201 -14.88 2.05 -13.82
CA PRO A 201 -14.91 1.66 -12.42
C PRO A 201 -14.91 0.14 -12.20
N GLY A 202 -14.02 -0.33 -11.31
CA GLY A 202 -13.83 -1.76 -11.03
C GLY A 202 -13.09 -2.55 -12.11
N LYS A 203 -12.47 -1.88 -13.08
CA LYS A 203 -11.73 -2.51 -14.17
C LYS A 203 -10.22 -2.21 -14.08
N GLU A 204 -9.47 -3.01 -14.80
CA GLU A 204 -8.02 -2.92 -14.98
C GLU A 204 -7.72 -2.68 -16.46
N ASN A 205 -6.70 -1.86 -16.73
CA ASN A 205 -6.20 -1.59 -18.07
C ASN A 205 -4.68 -1.81 -18.10
N LYS A 206 -4.25 -2.85 -18.78
CA LYS A 206 -2.83 -3.12 -19.07
C LYS A 206 -2.53 -2.62 -20.46
N VAL A 207 -1.75 -1.55 -20.53
CA VAL A 207 -1.48 -0.83 -21.78
C VAL A 207 -0.10 -1.21 -22.29
N GLU A 208 -0.06 -2.13 -23.24
CA GLU A 208 1.18 -2.55 -23.87
C GLU A 208 1.82 -1.37 -24.62
N GLY A 209 3.11 -1.13 -24.36
CA GLY A 209 3.88 -0.07 -24.99
C GLY A 209 3.74 1.32 -24.36
N ALA A 210 2.73 1.57 -23.53
CA ALA A 210 2.70 2.77 -22.69
C ALA A 210 3.56 2.53 -21.44
N LYS A 211 4.64 3.27 -21.30
CA LYS A 211 5.56 3.13 -20.17
C LYS A 211 5.55 4.36 -19.30
N ILE A 212 5.61 4.15 -18.00
CA ILE A 212 5.81 5.19 -17.00
C ILE A 212 6.99 4.87 -16.11
N ASN A 213 7.67 5.90 -15.62
CA ASN A 213 8.70 5.75 -14.59
C ASN A 213 8.26 6.56 -13.35
N ALA A 214 8.09 5.89 -12.22
CA ALA A 214 7.75 6.55 -10.96
C ALA A 214 8.80 7.58 -10.51
N ALA A 215 10.06 7.46 -10.98
CA ALA A 215 11.11 8.46 -10.71
C ALA A 215 10.80 9.83 -11.31
N ASP A 216 10.03 9.90 -12.40
CA ASP A 216 9.68 11.14 -13.08
C ASP A 216 8.62 11.95 -12.31
N LEU A 217 8.01 11.36 -11.28
CA LEU A 217 7.09 12.01 -10.35
C LEU A 217 7.80 12.56 -9.11
N LEU A 218 9.09 12.28 -8.92
CA LEU A 218 9.83 12.77 -7.75
C LEU A 218 10.26 14.23 -7.98
N PRO A 219 10.15 15.11 -6.97
CA PRO A 219 10.68 16.46 -7.07
C PRO A 219 12.20 16.46 -7.22
N ALA A 220 12.75 17.51 -7.84
CA ALA A 220 14.19 17.65 -8.04
C ALA A 220 14.95 17.73 -6.69
N ASP A 221 14.46 18.51 -5.76
CA ASP A 221 14.91 18.51 -4.37
C ASP A 221 14.11 17.46 -3.59
N ARG A 222 14.80 16.42 -3.18
CA ARG A 222 14.25 15.24 -2.50
C ARG A 222 14.36 15.34 -0.97
N SER A 223 14.40 16.53 -0.42
CA SER A 223 14.28 16.73 1.03
C SER A 223 12.90 16.26 1.52
N PHE A 224 12.85 15.69 2.72
CA PHE A 224 11.63 15.04 3.21
C PHE A 224 11.48 15.13 4.73
N TYR A 225 10.26 14.89 5.20
CA TYR A 225 9.94 14.54 6.57
C TYR A 225 9.74 13.03 6.69
N ARG A 226 10.08 12.45 7.85
CA ARG A 226 9.90 11.03 8.13
C ARG A 226 9.28 10.82 9.50
N PHE A 227 8.24 9.96 9.57
CA PHE A 227 7.62 9.61 10.84
C PHE A 227 6.98 8.21 10.79
N PRO A 228 6.84 7.51 11.96
CA PRO A 228 6.06 6.29 12.06
C PRO A 228 4.56 6.59 12.07
N GLY A 229 3.78 5.84 11.31
CA GLY A 229 2.35 6.05 11.20
C GLY A 229 1.58 4.80 10.79
N SER A 230 0.38 5.00 10.29
CA SER A 230 -0.53 3.94 9.88
C SER A 230 -0.87 3.99 8.39
N LEU A 231 -1.53 2.96 7.91
CA LEU A 231 -2.35 3.06 6.71
C LEU A 231 -3.49 4.05 6.95
N THR A 232 -3.94 4.73 5.89
CA THR A 232 -5.03 5.72 5.92
C THR A 232 -6.33 5.18 5.34
N THR A 233 -6.36 3.85 5.18
CA THR A 233 -7.55 3.05 4.83
C THR A 233 -7.85 2.04 5.95
N PRO A 234 -9.10 1.58 6.13
CA PRO A 234 -9.41 0.49 7.06
C PRO A 234 -8.53 -0.75 6.78
N ILE A 235 -7.98 -1.35 7.79
CA ILE A 235 -8.10 -1.28 9.25
C ILE A 235 -7.02 -0.41 9.95
N CYS A 236 -6.39 0.51 9.23
CA CYS A 236 -5.46 1.53 9.74
C CYS A 236 -4.28 0.99 10.57
N ASN A 237 -3.67 -0.10 10.12
CA ASN A 237 -2.54 -0.73 10.80
C ASN A 237 -1.35 0.23 10.94
N GLU A 238 -0.77 0.29 12.14
CA GLU A 238 0.35 1.17 12.52
C GLU A 238 1.71 0.54 12.14
N VAL A 239 1.88 0.21 10.87
CA VAL A 239 3.05 -0.50 10.32
C VAL A 239 3.76 0.29 9.23
N VAL A 240 3.46 1.57 9.11
CA VAL A 240 3.95 2.41 8.01
C VAL A 240 5.04 3.36 8.46
N THR A 241 6.13 3.39 7.73
CA THR A 241 7.05 4.53 7.74
C THR A 241 6.63 5.51 6.65
N TRP A 242 6.18 6.69 7.05
CA TRP A 242 5.87 7.80 6.15
C TRP A 242 7.12 8.59 5.81
N VAL A 243 7.27 8.91 4.53
CA VAL A 243 8.27 9.82 3.98
C VAL A 243 7.51 10.86 3.16
N VAL A 244 7.39 12.07 3.68
CA VAL A 244 6.65 13.16 3.03
C VAL A 244 7.64 14.11 2.39
N MET A 245 7.63 14.20 1.06
CA MET A 245 8.49 15.14 0.32
C MET A 245 8.16 16.57 0.69
N LYS A 246 9.17 17.42 0.89
CA LYS A 246 8.96 18.82 1.26
C LYS A 246 8.56 19.69 0.08
N ASN A 247 9.06 19.34 -1.10
CA ASN A 247 8.84 20.09 -2.31
C ASN A 247 7.75 19.43 -3.17
N PRO A 248 6.75 20.21 -3.62
CA PRO A 248 5.69 19.69 -4.46
C PRO A 248 6.14 19.52 -5.91
N ILE A 249 5.41 18.69 -6.63
CA ILE A 249 5.37 18.70 -8.09
C ILE A 249 4.13 19.46 -8.59
N GLU A 250 4.15 19.85 -9.86
CA GLU A 250 3.04 20.54 -10.48
C GLU A 250 2.16 19.59 -11.31
N LEU A 251 0.84 19.74 -11.18
CA LEU A 251 -0.16 19.24 -12.10
C LEU A 251 -0.99 20.42 -12.60
N SER A 252 -1.47 20.36 -13.86
CA SER A 252 -2.41 21.37 -14.31
C SER A 252 -3.76 21.25 -13.59
N GLU A 253 -4.49 22.35 -13.47
CA GLU A 253 -5.85 22.34 -12.90
C GLU A 253 -6.76 21.34 -13.63
N ALA A 254 -6.59 21.18 -14.95
CA ALA A 254 -7.34 20.20 -15.74
C ALA A 254 -7.02 18.75 -15.31
N GLN A 255 -5.75 18.45 -15.01
CA GLN A 255 -5.35 17.11 -14.53
C GLN A 255 -5.90 16.83 -13.13
N ILE A 256 -5.88 17.81 -12.24
CA ILE A 256 -6.48 17.68 -10.90
C ILE A 256 -8.00 17.49 -11.04
N ALA A 257 -8.66 18.30 -11.86
CA ALA A 257 -10.09 18.20 -12.09
C ALA A 257 -10.49 16.86 -12.73
N GLU A 258 -9.63 16.26 -13.56
CA GLU A 258 -9.88 14.93 -14.14
C GLU A 258 -9.96 13.86 -13.04
N TYR A 259 -8.99 13.82 -12.09
CA TYR A 259 -9.05 12.91 -10.95
C TYR A 259 -10.33 13.11 -10.13
N VAL A 260 -10.69 14.36 -9.84
CA VAL A 260 -11.87 14.69 -9.02
C VAL A 260 -13.19 14.22 -9.65
N LYS A 261 -13.25 14.02 -10.96
CA LYS A 261 -14.44 13.43 -11.62
C LYS A 261 -14.64 11.94 -11.23
N HIS A 262 -13.54 11.23 -10.97
CA HIS A 262 -13.59 9.83 -10.54
C HIS A 262 -13.76 9.73 -9.03
N TYR A 263 -12.88 10.40 -8.29
CA TYR A 263 -12.84 10.36 -6.83
C TYR A 263 -12.51 11.73 -6.25
N HIS A 264 -13.27 12.14 -5.27
CA HIS A 264 -13.05 13.38 -4.52
C HIS A 264 -13.05 13.08 -3.01
N ASN A 265 -12.43 13.98 -2.24
CA ASN A 265 -12.32 13.84 -0.79
C ASN A 265 -11.78 12.47 -0.36
N THR A 266 -10.65 12.08 -0.96
CA THR A 266 -10.05 10.74 -0.76
C THR A 266 -8.99 10.69 0.33
N ALA A 267 -8.81 11.78 1.09
CA ALA A 267 -7.89 11.85 2.22
C ALA A 267 -8.62 11.69 3.55
N ARG A 268 -8.08 10.85 4.41
CA ARG A 268 -8.57 10.67 5.77
C ARG A 268 -8.44 11.99 6.57
N PRO A 269 -9.35 12.31 7.52
CA PRO A 269 -9.14 13.39 8.47
C PRO A 269 -7.79 13.29 9.19
N LEU A 270 -7.18 14.46 9.48
CA LEU A 270 -5.93 14.51 10.24
C LEU A 270 -6.10 13.87 11.62
N GLN A 271 -5.12 13.10 12.02
CA GLN A 271 -5.10 12.35 13.27
C GLN A 271 -4.24 13.05 14.32
N PRO A 272 -4.51 12.81 15.61
CA PRO A 272 -3.71 13.38 16.69
C PRO A 272 -2.22 13.03 16.56
N PHE A 273 -1.37 14.01 16.78
CA PHE A 273 0.08 13.86 16.71
C PHE A 273 0.63 12.87 17.74
N ASN A 274 0.09 12.89 18.96
CA ASN A 274 0.43 11.99 20.08
C ASN A 274 1.93 11.94 20.44
N GLY A 275 2.66 13.04 20.21
CA GLY A 275 4.07 13.15 20.59
C GLY A 275 5.04 12.24 19.82
N ARG A 276 4.63 11.68 18.67
CA ARG A 276 5.52 10.82 17.86
C ARG A 276 6.69 11.62 17.26
N PRO A 277 7.87 11.00 17.09
CA PRO A 277 8.99 11.69 16.47
C PRO A 277 8.71 11.95 14.99
N VAL A 278 8.94 13.18 14.55
CA VAL A 278 9.09 13.54 13.15
C VAL A 278 10.52 13.98 12.92
N SER A 279 11.18 13.43 11.94
CA SER A 279 12.57 13.73 11.60
C SER A 279 12.72 14.23 10.18
N GLU A 280 13.80 14.97 9.94
CA GLU A 280 14.27 15.40 8.63
C GLU A 280 15.78 15.18 8.52
N PRO A 281 16.35 14.97 7.31
CA PRO A 281 17.81 14.91 7.12
C PRO A 281 18.52 16.18 7.56
N GLN A 282 19.72 16.01 8.17
CA GLN A 282 20.63 17.11 8.49
C GLN A 282 21.16 17.77 7.23
#